data_58016f49dbeb8c3155b5b0f441927c8d
#
_entry.id   58016f49dbeb8c3155b5b0f441927c8d
#
_cell.length_a   1.000
_cell.length_b   1.000
_cell.length_c   1.000
_cell.angle_alpha   90.00
_cell.angle_beta   90.00
_cell.angle_gamma   90.00
#
_symmetry.space_group_name_H-M   'P 1'
#
loop_
_entity.id
_entity.type
_entity.pdbx_description
1 polymer ?
#
loop_
_entity_poly.entity_id
_entity_poly.type
_entity_poly.pdbx_seq_one_letter_code
_entity_poly.pdbx_strand_id
1 'polypeptide(L)'
;MAQGRSPLLQLPVEGYTKTEKDEIRLTFQIEAKDANGVLLQAPATGKVEANLSPEDKDWLPKLRATVLIPPLIPPGEYQLLVKVADELAKASVDAHSTFHVQGREIEPSRTLIVRNFRFLRTEDDTKPLPVAAYRPGDAVWARFDMTGYKLGDGNQFDIEYGLVVLRSDGTQAYAEPQAATQKEQTFYPVRYQPGVLSLNLAKDQKRGEYTIVLKVRDNLGSQTYEAREKFSVE
;
A
#
# COMPACT_ATOMS: atom_id res chain seq x y z
N MET A 1 4.04 9.64 -8.96
CA MET A 1 4.38 8.20 -9.09
C MET A 1 3.19 7.37 -8.64
N ALA A 2 3.01 6.14 -9.09
CA ALA A 2 1.91 5.28 -8.63
C ALA A 2 2.37 4.38 -7.48
N GLN A 3 1.45 4.07 -6.57
CA GLN A 3 1.66 3.14 -5.45
C GLN A 3 2.08 1.74 -5.95
N GLY A 4 2.87 1.01 -5.16
CA GLY A 4 3.33 -0.34 -5.49
C GLY A 4 4.31 -0.42 -6.66
N ARG A 5 4.94 0.68 -7.05
CA ARG A 5 5.94 0.73 -8.12
C ARG A 5 7.33 0.99 -7.58
N SER A 6 8.32 0.55 -8.35
CA SER A 6 9.74 0.70 -8.03
C SER A 6 10.45 1.45 -9.17
N PRO A 7 10.31 2.79 -9.26
CA PRO A 7 10.98 3.56 -10.28
C PRO A 7 12.50 3.48 -10.13
N LEU A 8 13.19 3.34 -11.25
CA LEU A 8 14.65 3.46 -11.33
C LEU A 8 15.02 4.92 -11.41
N LEU A 9 15.80 5.39 -10.46
CA LEU A 9 16.42 6.71 -10.48
C LEU A 9 17.78 6.62 -11.17
N GLN A 10 18.07 7.62 -12.00
CA GLN A 10 19.38 7.82 -12.61
C GLN A 10 19.76 9.30 -12.44
N LEU A 11 20.73 9.56 -11.57
CA LEU A 11 21.14 10.91 -11.19
C LEU A 11 22.57 11.13 -11.66
N PRO A 12 22.86 12.07 -12.56
CA PRO A 12 24.22 12.44 -12.94
C PRO A 12 24.90 13.16 -11.77
N VAL A 13 26.21 12.97 -11.64
CA VAL A 13 27.06 13.65 -10.64
C VAL A 13 28.13 14.45 -11.36
N GLU A 14 28.25 15.70 -10.97
CA GLU A 14 29.26 16.64 -11.46
C GLU A 14 30.21 17.07 -10.33
N GLY A 15 31.39 17.61 -10.68
CA GLY A 15 32.33 18.19 -9.73
C GLY A 15 33.09 17.16 -8.88
N TYR A 16 33.19 15.93 -9.32
CA TYR A 16 33.93 14.87 -8.65
C TYR A 16 35.46 14.98 -8.89
N THR A 17 36.22 14.39 -7.98
CA THR A 17 37.68 14.35 -8.04
C THR A 17 38.16 13.11 -8.79
N LYS A 18 39.27 13.24 -9.52
CA LYS A 18 39.96 12.16 -10.20
C LYS A 18 41.35 11.94 -9.62
N THR A 19 41.83 10.71 -9.61
CA THR A 19 43.25 10.40 -9.40
C THR A 19 44.09 10.77 -10.64
N GLU A 20 45.42 10.72 -10.50
CA GLU A 20 46.35 10.88 -11.64
C GLU A 20 46.13 9.80 -12.75
N LYS A 21 45.46 8.73 -12.42
CA LYS A 21 45.08 7.63 -13.35
C LYS A 21 43.63 7.73 -13.82
N ASP A 22 43.01 8.90 -13.70
CA ASP A 22 41.61 9.15 -14.06
C ASP A 22 40.58 8.22 -13.35
N GLU A 23 40.92 7.66 -12.18
CA GLU A 23 39.96 6.90 -11.38
C GLU A 23 39.07 7.82 -10.56
N ILE A 24 37.78 7.49 -10.46
CA ILE A 24 36.81 8.13 -9.56
C ILE A 24 36.29 7.12 -8.52
N ARG A 25 35.96 7.63 -7.33
CA ARG A 25 35.37 6.81 -6.23
C ARG A 25 34.31 7.60 -5.51
N LEU A 26 33.04 7.28 -5.82
CA LEU A 26 31.90 7.91 -5.21
C LEU A 26 31.08 6.88 -4.45
N THR A 27 30.57 7.24 -3.29
CA THR A 27 29.54 6.50 -2.58
C THR A 27 28.28 7.33 -2.50
N PHE A 28 27.12 6.70 -2.43
CA PHE A 28 25.86 7.41 -2.31
C PHE A 28 24.85 6.70 -1.42
N GLN A 29 23.96 7.50 -0.85
CA GLN A 29 22.78 7.05 -0.12
C GLN A 29 21.56 7.84 -0.64
N ILE A 30 20.47 7.14 -0.89
CA ILE A 30 19.21 7.71 -1.33
C ILE A 30 18.11 7.29 -0.36
N GLU A 31 17.40 8.27 0.17
CA GLU A 31 16.27 8.09 1.09
C GLU A 31 15.00 8.68 0.48
N ALA A 32 13.89 7.98 0.58
CA ALA A 32 12.56 8.50 0.28
C ALA A 32 11.74 8.57 1.58
N LYS A 33 11.15 9.74 1.86
CA LYS A 33 10.43 10.03 3.11
C LYS A 33 9.06 10.64 2.84
N ASP A 34 8.12 10.39 3.74
CA ASP A 34 6.86 11.13 3.78
C ASP A 34 7.05 12.52 4.42
N ALA A 35 5.96 13.31 4.46
CA ALA A 35 5.95 14.64 5.05
C ALA A 35 6.29 14.67 6.55
N ASN A 36 6.19 13.53 7.24
CA ASN A 36 6.53 13.38 8.66
C ASN A 36 7.97 12.87 8.86
N GLY A 37 8.73 12.68 7.79
CA GLY A 37 10.09 12.15 7.82
C GLY A 37 10.20 10.63 7.93
N VAL A 38 9.10 9.90 7.79
CA VAL A 38 9.10 8.43 7.84
C VAL A 38 9.63 7.87 6.53
N LEU A 39 10.64 7.00 6.61
CA LEU A 39 11.22 6.35 5.44
C LEU A 39 10.21 5.41 4.76
N LEU A 40 10.14 5.44 3.43
CA LEU A 40 9.31 4.53 2.64
C LEU A 40 9.92 3.13 2.53
N GLN A 41 11.24 3.04 2.57
CA GLN A 41 12.05 1.82 2.52
C GLN A 41 13.39 2.05 3.23
N ALA A 42 14.17 1.01 3.42
CA ALA A 42 15.57 1.15 3.84
C ALA A 42 16.33 2.02 2.84
N PRO A 43 17.27 2.88 3.30
CA PRO A 43 18.07 3.72 2.40
C PRO A 43 18.76 2.88 1.32
N ALA A 44 18.63 3.31 0.07
CA ALA A 44 19.36 2.69 -1.04
C ALA A 44 20.79 3.24 -1.05
N THR A 45 21.78 2.36 -0.97
CA THR A 45 23.19 2.74 -0.98
C THR A 45 23.91 2.13 -2.18
N GLY A 46 24.97 2.76 -2.64
CA GLY A 46 25.78 2.23 -3.72
C GLY A 46 27.10 2.95 -3.87
N LYS A 47 27.90 2.46 -4.82
CA LYS A 47 29.18 3.00 -5.21
C LYS A 47 29.25 3.19 -6.71
N VAL A 48 30.02 4.17 -7.12
CA VAL A 48 30.42 4.39 -8.51
C VAL A 48 31.94 4.44 -8.53
N GLU A 49 32.55 3.42 -9.06
CA GLU A 49 33.97 3.33 -9.29
C GLU A 49 34.21 3.16 -10.79
N ALA A 50 34.97 4.03 -11.39
CA ALA A 50 35.26 4.00 -12.80
C ALA A 50 36.66 4.55 -13.08
N ASN A 51 37.27 4.03 -14.15
CA ASN A 51 38.50 4.56 -14.73
C ASN A 51 38.08 5.26 -16.03
N LEU A 52 38.28 6.57 -16.09
CA LEU A 52 37.81 7.40 -17.20
C LEU A 52 38.84 7.45 -18.30
N SER A 53 38.41 7.24 -19.54
CA SER A 53 39.25 7.45 -20.72
C SER A 53 39.39 8.93 -21.01
N PRO A 54 40.50 9.40 -21.62
CA PRO A 54 40.61 10.76 -22.14
C PRO A 54 39.51 11.14 -23.14
N GLU A 55 38.85 10.15 -23.74
CA GLU A 55 37.74 10.33 -24.67
C GLU A 55 36.41 10.57 -23.95
N ASP A 56 36.33 10.28 -22.63
CA ASP A 56 35.13 10.42 -21.80
C ASP A 56 34.97 11.85 -21.21
N LYS A 57 35.39 12.89 -21.92
CA LYS A 57 35.43 14.26 -21.40
C LYS A 57 34.06 14.77 -20.92
N ASP A 58 33.00 14.35 -21.59
CA ASP A 58 31.62 14.75 -21.30
C ASP A 58 30.84 13.66 -20.54
N TRP A 59 31.51 12.58 -20.13
CA TRP A 59 30.86 11.50 -19.38
C TRP A 59 30.61 11.91 -17.94
N LEU A 60 29.35 11.74 -17.49
CA LEU A 60 28.95 11.95 -16.11
C LEU A 60 28.62 10.63 -15.44
N PRO A 61 29.21 10.32 -14.27
CA PRO A 61 28.83 9.18 -13.47
C PRO A 61 27.35 9.28 -13.09
N LYS A 62 26.61 8.19 -13.25
CA LYS A 62 25.20 8.11 -12.94
C LYS A 62 24.98 7.23 -11.74
N LEU A 63 24.45 7.82 -10.65
CA LEU A 63 23.91 7.04 -9.55
C LEU A 63 22.68 6.31 -10.04
N ARG A 64 22.60 5.03 -9.74
CA ARG A 64 21.45 4.20 -10.10
C ARG A 64 20.89 3.56 -8.85
N ALA A 65 19.64 3.83 -8.54
CA ALA A 65 18.94 3.24 -7.41
C ALA A 65 17.46 3.04 -7.73
N THR A 66 16.90 2.00 -7.15
CA THR A 66 15.45 1.76 -7.18
C THR A 66 14.83 2.28 -5.89
N VAL A 67 13.79 3.08 -6.00
CA VAL A 67 13.02 3.55 -4.85
C VAL A 67 11.67 2.84 -4.85
N LEU A 68 11.43 2.02 -3.84
CA LEU A 68 10.14 1.37 -3.66
C LEU A 68 9.12 2.39 -3.16
N ILE A 69 8.03 2.52 -3.90
CA ILE A 69 6.83 3.21 -3.43
C ILE A 69 5.91 2.14 -2.85
N PRO A 70 5.78 2.02 -1.52
CA PRO A 70 4.98 0.97 -0.93
C PRO A 70 3.53 1.02 -1.44
N PRO A 71 2.82 -0.11 -1.54
CA PRO A 71 1.39 -0.11 -1.77
C PRO A 71 0.67 0.55 -0.60
N LEU A 72 -0.51 1.10 -0.85
CA LEU A 72 -1.42 1.65 0.17
C LEU A 72 -0.87 2.85 0.97
N ILE A 73 0.22 3.51 0.54
CA ILE A 73 0.64 4.77 1.15
C ILE A 73 -0.33 5.90 0.77
N PRO A 74 -0.49 6.94 1.59
CA PRO A 74 -1.33 8.08 1.24
C PRO A 74 -0.89 8.74 -0.08
N PRO A 75 -1.81 9.25 -0.90
CA PRO A 75 -1.44 10.16 -1.99
C PRO A 75 -0.90 11.48 -1.41
N GLY A 76 0.03 12.13 -2.13
CA GLY A 76 0.60 13.39 -1.67
C GLY A 76 2.05 13.58 -2.09
N GLU A 77 2.69 14.60 -1.52
CA GLU A 77 4.07 14.93 -1.76
C GLU A 77 5.01 14.18 -0.81
N TYR A 78 6.10 13.67 -1.37
CA TYR A 78 7.16 12.93 -0.70
C TYR A 78 8.51 13.52 -1.02
N GLN A 79 9.47 13.35 -0.12
CA GLN A 79 10.82 13.87 -0.24
C GLN A 79 11.79 12.78 -0.69
N LEU A 80 12.70 13.15 -1.57
CA LEU A 80 13.85 12.35 -1.98
C LEU A 80 15.12 13.09 -1.52
N LEU A 81 15.91 12.44 -0.69
CA LEU A 81 17.20 12.93 -0.21
C LEU A 81 18.30 12.07 -0.82
N VAL A 82 19.28 12.73 -1.42
CA VAL A 82 20.43 12.08 -2.05
C VAL A 82 21.69 12.64 -1.41
N LYS A 83 22.48 11.77 -0.80
CA LYS A 83 23.81 12.11 -0.29
C LYS A 83 24.85 11.43 -1.15
N VAL A 84 25.81 12.19 -1.63
CA VAL A 84 26.95 11.69 -2.40
C VAL A 84 28.23 12.05 -1.66
N ALA A 85 29.12 11.10 -1.50
CA ALA A 85 30.46 11.34 -0.95
C ALA A 85 31.52 11.00 -2.01
N ASP A 86 32.44 11.93 -2.22
CA ASP A 86 33.65 11.73 -2.99
C ASP A 86 34.76 11.26 -2.03
N GLU A 87 35.15 9.98 -2.16
CA GLU A 87 36.15 9.37 -1.29
C GLU A 87 37.57 9.94 -1.50
N LEU A 88 37.85 10.48 -2.70
CA LEU A 88 39.14 11.04 -3.04
C LEU A 88 39.28 12.45 -2.46
N ALA A 89 38.27 13.28 -2.62
CA ALA A 89 38.25 14.64 -2.07
C ALA A 89 37.93 14.67 -0.55
N LYS A 90 37.40 13.57 0.01
CA LYS A 90 36.81 13.49 1.36
C LYS A 90 35.74 14.56 1.58
N ALA A 91 34.96 14.79 0.56
CA ALA A 91 33.87 15.77 0.53
C ALA A 91 32.52 15.07 0.33
N SER A 92 31.44 15.71 0.75
CA SER A 92 30.09 15.23 0.50
C SER A 92 29.15 16.36 0.12
N VAL A 93 28.14 16.03 -0.66
CA VAL A 93 27.06 16.92 -1.06
C VAL A 93 25.72 16.25 -0.82
N ASP A 94 24.75 17.02 -0.37
CA ASP A 94 23.37 16.59 -0.18
C ASP A 94 22.48 17.31 -1.19
N ALA A 95 21.61 16.56 -1.85
CA ALA A 95 20.60 17.08 -2.77
C ALA A 95 19.20 16.66 -2.31
N HIS A 96 18.23 17.54 -2.52
CA HIS A 96 16.85 17.34 -2.13
C HIS A 96 15.94 17.52 -3.35
N SER A 97 14.95 16.67 -3.46
CA SER A 97 13.89 16.77 -4.48
C SER A 97 12.58 16.28 -3.89
N THR A 98 11.47 16.63 -4.53
CA THR A 98 10.15 16.10 -4.16
C THR A 98 9.57 15.29 -5.30
N PHE A 99 8.67 14.38 -4.96
CA PHE A 99 7.86 13.65 -5.93
C PHE A 99 6.44 13.47 -5.40
N HIS A 100 5.48 13.38 -6.31
CA HIS A 100 4.08 13.22 -5.96
C HIS A 100 3.64 11.78 -6.18
N VAL A 101 3.02 11.18 -5.15
CA VAL A 101 2.38 9.87 -5.23
C VAL A 101 0.90 10.05 -5.51
N GLN A 102 0.41 9.33 -6.50
CA GLN A 102 -1.01 9.25 -6.83
C GLN A 102 -1.58 7.93 -6.32
N GLY A 103 -2.76 7.97 -5.75
CA GLY A 103 -3.43 6.80 -5.22
C GLY A 103 -4.78 7.15 -4.63
N ARG A 104 -5.39 6.17 -3.98
CA ARG A 104 -6.66 6.37 -3.30
C ARG A 104 -6.39 6.89 -1.89
N GLU A 105 -7.08 7.95 -1.52
CA GLU A 105 -7.08 8.48 -0.16
C GLU A 105 -8.14 7.77 0.67
N ILE A 106 -7.74 7.30 1.85
CA ILE A 106 -8.63 6.75 2.86
C ILE A 106 -8.45 7.60 4.11
N GLU A 107 -9.52 8.23 4.54
CA GLU A 107 -9.51 9.02 5.76
C GLU A 107 -9.18 8.12 6.97
N PRO A 108 -8.08 8.39 7.69
CA PRO A 108 -7.68 7.57 8.83
C PRO A 108 -8.69 7.68 9.98
N SER A 109 -8.75 6.66 10.81
CA SER A 109 -9.56 6.62 12.04
C SER A 109 -8.68 6.34 13.26
N ARG A 110 -9.13 6.80 14.43
CA ARG A 110 -8.48 6.48 15.72
C ARG A 110 -8.92 5.13 16.27
N THR A 111 -10.06 4.63 15.82
CA THR A 111 -10.63 3.34 16.23
C THR A 111 -10.92 2.51 14.99
N LEU A 112 -10.92 1.18 15.16
CA LEU A 112 -11.24 0.27 14.07
C LEU A 112 -12.61 0.58 13.49
N ILE A 113 -12.65 0.83 12.17
CA ILE A 113 -13.89 1.01 11.40
C ILE A 113 -13.72 0.44 9.99
N VAL A 114 -14.85 0.17 9.36
CA VAL A 114 -14.96 -0.16 7.93
C VAL A 114 -15.44 1.08 7.16
N ARG A 115 -14.80 1.33 6.03
CA ARG A 115 -15.16 2.41 5.10
C ARG A 115 -15.39 1.86 3.70
N ASN A 116 -16.05 2.63 2.85
CA ASN A 116 -16.18 2.36 1.42
C ASN A 116 -16.70 0.94 1.11
N PHE A 117 -17.58 0.41 1.93
CA PHE A 117 -18.22 -0.85 1.61
C PHE A 117 -19.01 -0.72 0.32
N ARG A 118 -18.82 -1.65 -0.60
CA ARG A 118 -19.47 -1.63 -1.91
C ARG A 118 -19.68 -3.02 -2.44
N PHE A 119 -20.84 -3.26 -3.01
CA PHE A 119 -21.15 -4.48 -3.73
C PHE A 119 -20.67 -4.44 -5.17
N LEU A 120 -20.24 -5.58 -5.68
CA LEU A 120 -19.70 -5.77 -7.02
C LEU A 120 -20.39 -6.95 -7.70
N ARG A 121 -20.40 -6.99 -9.04
CA ARG A 121 -20.91 -8.12 -9.80
C ARG A 121 -19.91 -9.26 -9.85
N THR A 122 -18.63 -8.95 -9.99
CA THR A 122 -17.50 -9.90 -10.02
C THR A 122 -16.36 -9.40 -9.15
N GLU A 123 -15.39 -10.28 -8.88
CA GLU A 123 -14.20 -9.93 -8.10
C GLU A 123 -13.39 -8.77 -8.73
N ASP A 124 -13.28 -8.77 -10.06
CA ASP A 124 -12.43 -7.83 -10.80
C ASP A 124 -13.10 -6.49 -11.09
N ASP A 125 -14.37 -6.34 -10.75
CA ASP A 125 -15.08 -5.09 -11.01
C ASP A 125 -14.49 -3.93 -10.23
N THR A 126 -14.29 -2.82 -10.93
CA THR A 126 -13.81 -1.55 -10.33
C THR A 126 -14.95 -0.62 -9.96
N LYS A 127 -16.13 -0.80 -10.56
CA LYS A 127 -17.32 0.03 -10.32
C LYS A 127 -18.31 -0.69 -9.41
N PRO A 128 -18.79 -0.02 -8.36
CA PRO A 128 -19.79 -0.60 -7.49
C PRO A 128 -21.13 -0.77 -8.24
N LEU A 129 -21.91 -1.75 -7.78
CA LEU A 129 -23.29 -1.88 -8.21
C LEU A 129 -24.11 -0.69 -7.70
N PRO A 130 -24.89 -0.02 -8.54
CA PRO A 130 -25.79 1.06 -8.08
C PRO A 130 -26.91 0.51 -7.19
N VAL A 131 -27.32 -0.71 -7.41
CA VAL A 131 -28.25 -1.48 -6.58
C VAL A 131 -27.68 -2.86 -6.36
N ALA A 132 -27.58 -3.29 -5.11
CA ALA A 132 -27.06 -4.61 -4.73
C ALA A 132 -28.15 -5.69 -4.92
N ALA A 133 -28.45 -5.99 -6.18
CA ALA A 133 -29.44 -6.98 -6.58
C ALA A 133 -28.77 -8.15 -7.32
N TYR A 134 -29.10 -9.37 -6.90
CA TYR A 134 -28.52 -10.62 -7.39
C TYR A 134 -29.60 -11.64 -7.70
N ARG A 135 -29.26 -12.68 -8.45
CA ARG A 135 -30.14 -13.81 -8.74
C ARG A 135 -29.74 -15.03 -7.94
N PRO A 136 -30.67 -15.95 -7.67
CA PRO A 136 -30.30 -17.27 -7.16
C PRO A 136 -29.23 -17.94 -8.03
N GLY A 137 -28.14 -18.39 -7.39
CA GLY A 137 -26.99 -18.97 -8.08
C GLY A 137 -25.89 -17.96 -8.43
N ASP A 138 -26.10 -16.65 -8.25
CA ASP A 138 -25.03 -15.65 -8.41
C ASP A 138 -24.04 -15.69 -7.22
N ALA A 139 -22.84 -15.14 -7.45
CA ALA A 139 -21.92 -14.79 -6.38
C ALA A 139 -22.09 -13.32 -5.98
N VAL A 140 -22.27 -13.07 -4.70
CA VAL A 140 -22.26 -11.74 -4.11
C VAL A 140 -20.82 -11.38 -3.79
N TRP A 141 -20.30 -10.32 -4.40
CA TRP A 141 -18.98 -9.81 -4.12
C TRP A 141 -19.07 -8.48 -3.40
N ALA A 142 -18.23 -8.28 -2.39
CA ALA A 142 -18.14 -7.00 -1.72
C ALA A 142 -16.67 -6.64 -1.43
N ARG A 143 -16.35 -5.34 -1.52
CA ARG A 143 -15.05 -4.78 -1.12
C ARG A 143 -15.28 -3.66 -0.12
N PHE A 144 -14.33 -3.51 0.77
CA PHE A 144 -14.33 -2.49 1.81
C PHE A 144 -12.91 -2.15 2.23
N ASP A 145 -12.74 -1.14 3.06
CA ASP A 145 -11.46 -0.73 3.62
C ASP A 145 -11.56 -0.75 5.14
N MET A 146 -10.57 -1.36 5.79
CA MET A 146 -10.43 -1.39 7.24
C MET A 146 -9.37 -0.36 7.63
N THR A 147 -9.69 0.52 8.56
CA THR A 147 -8.76 1.53 9.10
C THR A 147 -8.94 1.68 10.62
N GLY A 148 -7.96 2.31 11.29
CA GLY A 148 -7.98 2.52 12.74
C GLY A 148 -7.58 1.31 13.58
N TYR A 149 -7.07 0.26 12.96
CA TYR A 149 -6.44 -0.85 13.66
C TYR A 149 -5.08 -0.45 14.25
N LYS A 150 -4.63 -1.19 15.25
CA LYS A 150 -3.36 -0.96 15.92
C LYS A 150 -2.20 -1.49 15.09
N LEU A 151 -1.17 -0.67 14.93
CA LEU A 151 0.14 -1.13 14.50
C LEU A 151 0.98 -1.47 15.73
N GLY A 152 1.53 -2.67 15.75
CA GLY A 152 2.51 -3.12 16.74
C GLY A 152 3.94 -2.75 16.36
N ASP A 153 4.91 -3.35 17.05
CA ASP A 153 6.32 -3.13 16.80
C ASP A 153 6.70 -3.51 15.36
N GLY A 154 7.50 -2.66 14.70
CA GLY A 154 7.87 -2.86 13.30
C GLY A 154 6.70 -2.78 12.31
N ASN A 155 5.65 -2.01 12.65
CA ASN A 155 4.47 -1.80 11.84
C ASN A 155 3.70 -3.10 11.49
N GLN A 156 3.75 -4.10 12.39
CA GLN A 156 2.94 -5.30 12.22
C GLN A 156 1.45 -5.00 12.51
N PHE A 157 0.56 -5.70 11.83
CA PHE A 157 -0.87 -5.71 12.10
C PHE A 157 -1.41 -7.14 12.06
N ASP A 158 -2.55 -7.37 12.71
CA ASP A 158 -3.23 -8.66 12.77
C ASP A 158 -4.73 -8.41 12.83
N ILE A 159 -5.38 -8.52 11.65
CA ILE A 159 -6.79 -8.24 11.45
C ILE A 159 -7.45 -9.49 10.90
N GLU A 160 -8.59 -9.85 11.44
CA GLU A 160 -9.45 -10.90 10.89
C GLU A 160 -10.85 -10.35 10.63
N TYR A 161 -11.54 -10.93 9.66
CA TYR A 161 -12.91 -10.60 9.41
C TYR A 161 -13.72 -11.80 8.94
N GLY A 162 -15.01 -11.74 9.22
CA GLY A 162 -15.99 -12.74 8.83
C GLY A 162 -17.34 -12.11 8.60
N LEU A 163 -18.31 -12.91 8.20
CA LEU A 163 -19.65 -12.43 7.91
C LEU A 163 -20.73 -13.35 8.48
N VAL A 164 -21.87 -12.72 8.75
CA VAL A 164 -23.14 -13.39 8.98
C VAL A 164 -24.13 -12.81 7.98
N VAL A 165 -24.94 -13.65 7.35
CA VAL A 165 -26.01 -13.22 6.47
C VAL A 165 -27.33 -13.45 7.17
N LEU A 166 -28.14 -12.41 7.30
CA LEU A 166 -29.46 -12.44 7.92
C LEU A 166 -30.54 -12.30 6.84
N ARG A 167 -31.64 -13.00 7.03
CA ARG A 167 -32.90 -12.79 6.29
C ARG A 167 -33.61 -11.52 6.80
N SER A 168 -34.63 -11.10 6.09
CA SER A 168 -35.46 -9.94 6.47
C SER A 168 -36.13 -10.08 7.84
N ASP A 169 -36.37 -11.31 8.29
CA ASP A 169 -36.93 -11.63 9.60
C ASP A 169 -35.87 -11.66 10.73
N GLY A 170 -34.60 -11.37 10.39
CA GLY A 170 -33.47 -11.40 11.32
C GLY A 170 -32.88 -12.79 11.56
N THR A 171 -33.45 -13.85 10.99
CA THR A 171 -32.89 -15.20 11.14
C THR A 171 -31.61 -15.35 10.33
N GLN A 172 -30.66 -16.11 10.86
CA GLN A 172 -29.39 -16.38 10.17
C GLN A 172 -29.62 -17.29 8.98
N ALA A 173 -29.15 -16.85 7.81
CA ALA A 173 -29.13 -17.66 6.58
C ALA A 173 -27.79 -18.36 6.39
N TYR A 174 -26.70 -17.69 6.73
CA TYR A 174 -25.32 -18.16 6.56
C TYR A 174 -24.41 -17.51 7.58
N ALA A 175 -23.29 -18.14 7.90
CA ALA A 175 -22.23 -17.55 8.68
C ALA A 175 -20.87 -18.13 8.30
N GLU A 176 -19.89 -17.25 8.21
CA GLU A 176 -18.48 -17.56 8.07
C GLU A 176 -17.69 -16.66 9.03
N PRO A 177 -17.51 -17.09 10.27
CA PRO A 177 -16.96 -16.23 11.32
C PRO A 177 -15.53 -15.74 11.06
N GLN A 178 -14.76 -16.47 10.25
CA GLN A 178 -13.38 -16.16 9.87
C GLN A 178 -13.19 -16.39 8.37
N ALA A 179 -13.69 -15.45 7.57
CA ALA A 179 -13.57 -15.50 6.11
C ALA A 179 -12.13 -15.19 5.65
N ALA A 180 -11.43 -14.32 6.37
CA ALA A 180 -10.03 -14.01 6.08
C ALA A 180 -9.29 -13.48 7.32
N THR A 181 -7.97 -13.69 7.28
CA THR A 181 -7.02 -13.12 8.23
C THR A 181 -5.91 -12.42 7.45
N GLN A 182 -5.57 -11.20 7.85
CA GLN A 182 -4.46 -10.41 7.31
C GLN A 182 -3.50 -10.13 8.45
N LYS A 183 -2.34 -10.79 8.44
CA LYS A 183 -1.30 -10.65 9.44
C LYS A 183 0.03 -10.45 8.74
N GLU A 184 0.54 -9.23 8.81
CA GLU A 184 1.75 -8.85 8.09
C GLU A 184 2.57 -7.87 8.92
N GLN A 185 3.84 -7.73 8.53
CA GLN A 185 4.74 -6.70 8.99
C GLN A 185 5.22 -5.89 7.79
N THR A 186 5.10 -4.57 7.85
CA THR A 186 5.45 -3.69 6.74
C THR A 186 6.55 -2.72 7.16
N PHE A 187 7.45 -2.35 6.25
CA PHE A 187 8.46 -1.35 6.55
C PHE A 187 7.83 0.03 6.80
N TYR A 188 6.94 0.46 5.91
CA TYR A 188 6.18 1.69 6.04
C TYR A 188 4.85 1.43 6.77
N PRO A 189 4.42 2.28 7.72
CA PRO A 189 3.18 2.09 8.47
C PRO A 189 1.95 2.25 7.58
N VAL A 190 1.35 1.14 7.17
CA VAL A 190 0.12 1.13 6.37
C VAL A 190 -1.09 1.42 7.26
N ARG A 191 -1.90 2.43 6.91
CA ARG A 191 -2.99 2.95 7.72
C ARG A 191 -4.36 2.41 7.36
N TYR A 192 -4.48 1.65 6.29
CA TYR A 192 -5.69 0.94 5.92
C TYR A 192 -5.37 -0.37 5.21
N GLN A 193 -6.29 -1.32 5.27
CA GLN A 193 -6.21 -2.59 4.56
C GLN A 193 -7.49 -2.81 3.78
N PRO A 194 -7.40 -3.17 2.49
CA PRO A 194 -8.56 -3.58 1.72
C PRO A 194 -9.04 -4.96 2.15
N GLY A 195 -10.35 -5.12 2.24
CA GLY A 195 -11.01 -6.40 2.45
C GLY A 195 -11.88 -6.79 1.25
N VAL A 196 -12.02 -8.07 1.04
CA VAL A 196 -12.89 -8.68 0.02
C VAL A 196 -13.72 -9.77 0.66
N LEU A 197 -15.00 -9.82 0.32
CA LEU A 197 -15.90 -10.90 0.67
C LEU A 197 -16.51 -11.49 -0.60
N SER A 198 -16.73 -12.80 -0.59
CA SER A 198 -17.56 -13.47 -1.59
C SER A 198 -18.54 -14.42 -0.89
N LEU A 199 -19.75 -14.47 -1.41
CA LEU A 199 -20.82 -15.37 -0.95
C LEU A 199 -21.52 -15.96 -2.16
N ASN A 200 -21.50 -17.27 -2.30
CA ASN A 200 -22.24 -17.96 -3.36
C ASN A 200 -23.69 -18.19 -2.91
N LEU A 201 -24.64 -17.64 -3.67
CA LEU A 201 -26.06 -17.87 -3.45
C LEU A 201 -26.45 -19.27 -3.97
N ALA A 202 -27.23 -19.97 -3.20
CA ALA A 202 -27.79 -21.25 -3.68
C ALA A 202 -28.74 -21.03 -4.89
N LYS A 203 -28.85 -22.01 -5.79
CA LYS A 203 -29.74 -21.93 -6.95
C LYS A 203 -31.21 -21.83 -6.56
N ASP A 204 -31.55 -22.31 -5.38
CA ASP A 204 -32.88 -22.28 -4.76
C ASP A 204 -32.96 -21.20 -3.66
N GLN A 205 -32.01 -20.26 -3.63
CA GLN A 205 -32.01 -19.16 -2.67
C GLN A 205 -33.33 -18.39 -2.72
N LYS A 206 -33.98 -18.24 -1.57
CA LYS A 206 -35.25 -17.51 -1.49
C LYS A 206 -35.05 -16.04 -1.87
N ARG A 207 -35.98 -15.53 -2.68
CA ARG A 207 -36.02 -14.11 -3.04
C ARG A 207 -36.37 -13.28 -1.83
N GLY A 208 -35.86 -12.05 -1.79
CA GLY A 208 -36.09 -11.11 -0.72
C GLY A 208 -34.86 -10.32 -0.32
N GLU A 209 -35.01 -9.51 0.72
CA GLU A 209 -33.91 -8.74 1.30
C GLU A 209 -33.06 -9.60 2.25
N TYR A 210 -31.76 -9.37 2.18
CA TYR A 210 -30.76 -9.96 3.05
C TYR A 210 -29.85 -8.87 3.60
N THR A 211 -29.27 -9.10 4.76
CA THR A 211 -28.27 -8.21 5.36
C THR A 211 -26.97 -8.98 5.59
N ILE A 212 -25.88 -8.52 5.02
CA ILE A 212 -24.54 -8.93 5.42
C ILE A 212 -24.17 -8.16 6.68
N VAL A 213 -23.81 -8.88 7.73
CA VAL A 213 -23.21 -8.36 8.94
C VAL A 213 -21.74 -8.72 8.86
N LEU A 214 -20.91 -7.76 8.43
CA LEU A 214 -19.47 -7.88 8.41
C LEU A 214 -18.92 -7.62 9.82
N LYS A 215 -18.18 -8.58 10.35
CA LYS A 215 -17.49 -8.44 11.64
C LYS A 215 -15.99 -8.39 11.40
N VAL A 216 -15.35 -7.34 11.90
CA VAL A 216 -13.90 -7.15 11.82
C VAL A 216 -13.33 -7.13 13.22
N ARG A 217 -12.19 -7.78 13.42
CA ARG A 217 -11.45 -7.82 14.67
C ARG A 217 -9.99 -7.43 14.45
N ASP A 218 -9.51 -6.51 15.26
CA ASP A 218 -8.10 -6.17 15.40
C ASP A 218 -7.53 -6.92 16.62
N ASN A 219 -6.71 -7.92 16.38
CA ASN A 219 -6.17 -8.78 17.42
C ASN A 219 -5.09 -8.07 18.25
N LEU A 220 -4.36 -7.09 17.67
CA LEU A 220 -3.35 -6.31 18.40
C LEU A 220 -3.96 -5.17 19.24
N GLY A 221 -5.01 -4.55 18.73
CA GLY A 221 -5.72 -3.46 19.39
C GLY A 221 -6.84 -3.92 20.29
N SER A 222 -7.22 -5.21 20.26
CA SER A 222 -8.38 -5.78 20.94
C SER A 222 -9.67 -5.01 20.64
N GLN A 223 -9.79 -4.55 19.38
CA GLN A 223 -10.95 -3.81 18.89
C GLN A 223 -11.82 -4.71 17.99
N THR A 224 -13.10 -4.43 17.99
CA THR A 224 -14.05 -5.07 17.07
C THR A 224 -14.93 -4.02 16.42
N TYR A 225 -15.34 -4.28 15.18
CA TYR A 225 -16.27 -3.43 14.44
C TYR A 225 -17.27 -4.29 13.68
N GLU A 226 -18.50 -3.81 13.60
CA GLU A 226 -19.59 -4.45 12.86
C GLU A 226 -20.19 -3.46 11.87
N ALA A 227 -20.24 -3.84 10.59
CA ALA A 227 -20.95 -3.13 9.54
C ALA A 227 -22.13 -3.97 9.06
N ARG A 228 -23.23 -3.31 8.69
CA ARG A 228 -24.45 -3.95 8.18
C ARG A 228 -24.82 -3.37 6.83
N GLU A 229 -24.86 -4.22 5.81
CA GLU A 229 -25.10 -3.83 4.44
C GLU A 229 -26.18 -4.72 3.82
N LYS A 230 -27.13 -4.11 3.13
CA LYS A 230 -28.28 -4.80 2.54
C LYS A 230 -28.05 -5.16 1.07
N PHE A 231 -28.54 -6.32 0.67
CA PHE A 231 -28.66 -6.72 -0.73
C PHE A 231 -29.99 -7.47 -0.96
N SER A 232 -30.44 -7.54 -2.20
CA SER A 232 -31.62 -8.31 -2.57
C SER A 232 -31.28 -9.52 -3.43
N VAL A 233 -32.13 -10.53 -3.34
CA VAL A 233 -32.17 -11.67 -4.27
C VAL A 233 -33.50 -11.58 -5.02
N GLU A 234 -33.44 -11.47 -6.37
CA GLU A 234 -34.60 -11.24 -7.27
C GLU A 234 -34.84 -12.42 -8.23
#